data_e408e0dba973cb1d3cd041ae22963ffb
#
_entry.id   e408e0dba973cb1d3cd041ae22963ffb
#
_cell.length_a   1.000
_cell.length_b   1.000
_cell.length_c   1.000
_cell.angle_alpha   90.00
_cell.angle_beta   90.00
_cell.angle_gamma   90.00
#
_symmetry.space_group_name_H-M   'P 1'
#
loop_
_entity.id
_entity.type
_entity.pdbx_description
1 polymer ?
#
loop_
_entity_poly.entity_id
_entity_poly.type
_entity_poly.pdbx_seq_one_letter_code
_entity_poly.pdbx_strand_id
1 'polypeptide(L)'
;MDLLATLQGYVRRRLVAAGVASDLHLVAGRSVHAYRVAGRGVGPPVLLVHGLGGSANGWVRVLRALARDFSAVYAVDLPGNGFSPLPASGPLTLEEHLEVLHAFCREVVQAPAFVVGNSLGGALSVILAATHPEDVAALGLVAPAGGGMTRESLVELMRILDVRTTRHAVRLTRRLFHHAPLVAILFAPELKKTHATAAVRALRGHALQRHHIPPEILTGLRAPTLLLWGASEKLLPREQLDWYRAHLPSGAQIEVVKGFGHVPQMERPRELVQLLRGFAAETGLLGMGAAHDAVR
;
A
#
# COMPACT_ATOMS: atom_id res chain seq x y z
N MET A 1 -28.07 -4.86 -3.65
CA MET A 1 -27.27 -3.67 -4.04
C MET A 1 -25.90 -3.82 -3.37
N ASP A 2 -24.81 -3.67 -4.12
CA ASP A 2 -23.46 -3.73 -3.56
C ASP A 2 -23.11 -2.32 -3.01
N LEU A 3 -23.17 -2.20 -1.68
CA LEU A 3 -22.99 -0.92 -1.00
C LEU A 3 -21.55 -0.42 -1.13
N LEU A 4 -20.56 -1.34 -1.12
CA LEU A 4 -19.15 -0.96 -1.28
C LEU A 4 -18.90 -0.45 -2.70
N ALA A 5 -19.36 -1.15 -3.74
CA ALA A 5 -19.23 -0.71 -5.11
C ALA A 5 -19.93 0.64 -5.35
N THR A 6 -21.09 0.85 -4.75
CA THR A 6 -21.81 2.14 -4.81
C THR A 6 -21.01 3.27 -4.17
N LEU A 7 -20.44 3.03 -2.97
CA LEU A 7 -19.59 4.00 -2.27
C LEU A 7 -18.31 4.29 -3.05
N GLN A 8 -17.63 3.26 -3.55
CA GLN A 8 -16.43 3.41 -4.37
C GLN A 8 -16.72 4.21 -5.64
N GLY A 9 -17.84 3.92 -6.33
CA GLY A 9 -18.28 4.68 -7.49
C GLY A 9 -18.62 6.14 -7.16
N TYR A 10 -19.21 6.41 -5.99
CA TYR A 10 -19.45 7.78 -5.53
C TYR A 10 -18.12 8.51 -5.27
N VAL A 11 -17.18 7.89 -4.54
CA VAL A 11 -15.87 8.46 -4.26
C VAL A 11 -15.14 8.76 -5.58
N ARG A 12 -15.13 7.81 -6.52
CA ARG A 12 -14.54 7.99 -7.86
C ARG A 12 -15.12 9.22 -8.58
N ARG A 13 -16.45 9.34 -8.65
CA ARG A 13 -17.10 10.51 -9.28
C ARG A 13 -16.70 11.83 -8.63
N ARG A 14 -16.62 11.87 -7.29
CA ARG A 14 -16.17 13.06 -6.54
C ARG A 14 -14.72 13.41 -6.84
N LEU A 15 -13.84 12.42 -6.93
CA LEU A 15 -12.44 12.60 -7.27
C LEU A 15 -12.26 13.14 -8.70
N VAL A 16 -12.96 12.54 -9.67
CA VAL A 16 -12.92 12.96 -11.08
C VAL A 16 -13.46 14.39 -11.22
N ALA A 17 -14.58 14.71 -10.61
CA ALA A 17 -15.13 16.06 -10.59
C ALA A 17 -14.17 17.09 -9.95
N ALA A 18 -13.30 16.63 -9.09
CA ALA A 18 -12.25 17.42 -8.47
C ALA A 18 -10.92 17.40 -9.25
N GLY A 19 -10.86 16.86 -10.47
CA GLY A 19 -9.68 16.87 -11.34
C GLY A 19 -8.64 15.74 -11.08
N VAL A 20 -9.04 14.66 -10.40
CA VAL A 20 -8.23 13.44 -10.31
C VAL A 20 -8.54 12.58 -11.53
N ALA A 21 -7.53 12.21 -12.30
CA ALA A 21 -7.70 11.23 -13.37
C ALA A 21 -8.00 9.84 -12.78
N SER A 22 -8.82 9.06 -13.49
CA SER A 22 -9.26 7.73 -13.05
C SER A 22 -9.39 6.84 -14.28
N ASP A 23 -8.30 6.19 -14.63
CA ASP A 23 -8.13 5.54 -15.93
C ASP A 23 -7.81 4.06 -15.78
N LEU A 24 -8.19 3.27 -16.80
CA LEU A 24 -7.73 1.91 -16.99
C LEU A 24 -6.56 1.92 -17.97
N HIS A 25 -5.46 1.33 -17.56
CA HIS A 25 -4.25 1.16 -18.35
C HIS A 25 -4.11 -0.30 -18.74
N LEU A 26 -3.75 -0.57 -19.99
CA LEU A 26 -3.38 -1.93 -20.40
C LEU A 26 -1.89 -2.10 -20.10
N VAL A 27 -1.57 -2.94 -19.11
CA VAL A 27 -0.21 -3.11 -18.58
C VAL A 27 0.09 -4.60 -18.49
N ALA A 28 1.17 -5.07 -19.08
CA ALA A 28 1.50 -6.50 -19.18
C ALA A 28 0.30 -7.35 -19.64
N GLY A 29 -0.48 -6.84 -20.61
CA GLY A 29 -1.68 -7.51 -21.12
C GLY A 29 -2.89 -7.55 -20.17
N ARG A 30 -2.87 -6.79 -19.07
CA ARG A 30 -3.93 -6.75 -18.04
C ARG A 30 -4.46 -5.33 -17.88
N SER A 31 -5.77 -5.18 -17.67
CA SER A 31 -6.39 -3.89 -17.39
C SER A 31 -6.16 -3.51 -15.93
N VAL A 32 -5.48 -2.40 -15.69
CA VAL A 32 -5.11 -1.89 -14.36
C VAL A 32 -5.66 -0.49 -14.18
N HIS A 33 -6.52 -0.31 -13.20
CA HIS A 33 -7.03 1.00 -12.83
C HIS A 33 -6.03 1.74 -11.94
N ALA A 34 -5.90 3.05 -12.18
CA ALA A 34 -5.20 3.93 -11.27
C ALA A 34 -5.90 5.30 -11.15
N TYR A 35 -5.85 5.87 -9.96
CA TYR A 35 -6.01 7.31 -9.79
C TYR A 35 -4.69 8.00 -10.06
N ARG A 36 -4.72 9.14 -10.75
CA ARG A 36 -3.57 10.01 -10.96
C ARG A 36 -3.89 11.45 -10.60
N VAL A 37 -3.01 12.07 -9.83
CA VAL A 37 -2.99 13.51 -9.61
C VAL A 37 -1.70 14.05 -10.21
N ALA A 38 -1.81 14.97 -11.17
CA ALA A 38 -0.64 15.71 -11.66
C ALA A 38 -0.11 16.59 -10.54
N GLY A 39 1.17 16.47 -10.25
CA GLY A 39 1.82 17.23 -9.21
C GLY A 39 2.32 18.59 -9.68
N ARG A 40 2.75 19.39 -8.72
CA ARG A 40 3.36 20.71 -8.94
C ARG A 40 4.80 20.76 -8.41
N GLY A 41 5.22 19.73 -7.71
CA GLY A 41 6.56 19.61 -7.13
C GLY A 41 7.58 19.04 -8.10
N VAL A 42 8.84 19.12 -7.71
CA VAL A 42 10.00 18.63 -8.47
C VAL A 42 10.41 17.22 -8.06
N GLY A 43 9.85 16.67 -6.99
CA GLY A 43 10.12 15.30 -6.53
C GLY A 43 9.70 14.26 -7.60
N PRO A 44 10.24 13.04 -7.51
CA PRO A 44 9.87 11.95 -8.42
C PRO A 44 8.37 11.66 -8.34
N PRO A 45 7.78 10.92 -9.29
CA PRO A 45 6.41 10.44 -9.14
C PRO A 45 6.29 9.53 -7.91
N VAL A 46 5.12 9.54 -7.28
CA VAL A 46 4.78 8.62 -6.16
C VAL A 46 3.86 7.52 -6.68
N LEU A 47 4.17 6.27 -6.36
CA LEU A 47 3.31 5.11 -6.62
C LEU A 47 2.81 4.52 -5.30
N LEU A 48 1.50 4.57 -5.09
CA LEU A 48 0.83 4.07 -3.88
C LEU A 48 0.23 2.68 -4.13
N VAL A 49 0.67 1.68 -3.37
CA VAL A 49 0.27 0.28 -3.52
C VAL A 49 -0.50 -0.18 -2.28
N HIS A 50 -1.75 -0.62 -2.47
CA HIS A 50 -2.63 -1.04 -1.36
C HIS A 50 -2.33 -2.46 -0.85
N GLY A 51 -2.84 -2.76 0.35
CA GLY A 51 -2.75 -4.08 0.98
C GLY A 51 -3.82 -5.06 0.51
N LEU A 52 -3.79 -6.27 1.07
CA LEU A 52 -4.72 -7.36 0.79
C LEU A 52 -6.18 -6.93 1.01
N GLY A 53 -7.02 -7.10 0.00
CA GLY A 53 -8.42 -6.70 0.03
C GLY A 53 -8.66 -5.19 0.07
N GLY A 54 -7.60 -4.39 -0.10
CA GLY A 54 -7.67 -2.95 -0.27
C GLY A 54 -7.94 -2.52 -1.72
N SER A 55 -7.84 -1.22 -1.96
CA SER A 55 -7.90 -0.62 -3.29
C SER A 55 -7.26 0.77 -3.27
N ALA A 56 -7.09 1.38 -4.44
CA ALA A 56 -6.64 2.77 -4.61
C ALA A 56 -7.47 3.76 -3.78
N ASN A 57 -8.75 3.44 -3.52
CA ASN A 57 -9.61 4.25 -2.65
C ASN A 57 -9.08 4.40 -1.22
N GLY A 58 -8.26 3.47 -0.73
CA GLY A 58 -7.60 3.61 0.57
C GLY A 58 -6.65 4.81 0.65
N TRP A 59 -6.13 5.28 -0.47
CA TRP A 59 -5.15 6.33 -0.57
C TRP A 59 -5.71 7.72 -0.93
N VAL A 60 -7.03 7.84 -1.20
CA VAL A 60 -7.62 9.09 -1.72
C VAL A 60 -7.39 10.31 -0.85
N ARG A 61 -7.21 10.12 0.47
CA ARG A 61 -6.99 11.20 1.43
C ARG A 61 -5.57 11.79 1.38
N VAL A 62 -4.61 11.09 0.76
CA VAL A 62 -3.20 11.52 0.68
C VAL A 62 -2.80 12.00 -0.72
N LEU A 63 -3.53 11.62 -1.78
CA LEU A 63 -3.18 11.89 -3.18
C LEU A 63 -2.79 13.35 -3.44
N ARG A 64 -3.69 14.28 -3.13
CA ARG A 64 -3.51 15.71 -3.43
C ARG A 64 -2.46 16.38 -2.55
N ALA A 65 -2.31 15.88 -1.32
CA ALA A 65 -1.35 16.44 -0.39
C ALA A 65 0.08 16.09 -0.84
N LEU A 66 0.31 14.86 -1.29
CA LEU A 66 1.59 14.44 -1.86
C LEU A 66 1.87 15.15 -3.20
N ALA A 67 0.87 15.37 -4.04
CA ALA A 67 1.03 16.04 -5.34
C ALA A 67 1.52 17.50 -5.24
N ARG A 68 1.66 18.08 -4.06
CA ARG A 68 2.24 19.41 -3.87
C ARG A 68 3.76 19.40 -4.08
N ASP A 69 4.42 18.32 -3.69
CA ASP A 69 5.88 18.22 -3.64
C ASP A 69 6.46 17.28 -4.69
N PHE A 70 5.63 16.39 -5.22
CA PHE A 70 6.00 15.38 -6.20
C PHE A 70 5.42 15.69 -7.58
N SER A 71 6.06 15.20 -8.64
CA SER A 71 5.69 15.46 -10.06
C SER A 71 4.35 14.85 -10.46
N ALA A 72 4.00 13.71 -9.86
CA ALA A 72 2.71 13.04 -9.99
C ALA A 72 2.49 12.09 -8.81
N VAL A 73 1.22 11.76 -8.52
CA VAL A 73 0.87 10.72 -7.55
C VAL A 73 -0.10 9.75 -8.19
N TYR A 74 0.29 8.48 -8.20
CA TYR A 74 -0.53 7.38 -8.68
C TYR A 74 -0.97 6.53 -7.49
N ALA A 75 -2.23 6.09 -7.48
CA ALA A 75 -2.71 5.03 -6.59
C ALA A 75 -3.30 3.93 -7.46
N VAL A 76 -2.63 2.78 -7.49
CA VAL A 76 -2.97 1.65 -8.36
C VAL A 76 -3.93 0.70 -7.67
N ASP A 77 -4.90 0.18 -8.40
CA ASP A 77 -5.68 -1.00 -8.01
C ASP A 77 -4.98 -2.26 -8.56
N LEU A 78 -4.51 -3.12 -7.68
CA LEU A 78 -3.97 -4.43 -8.10
C LEU A 78 -5.05 -5.25 -8.83
N PRO A 79 -4.72 -6.04 -9.85
CA PRO A 79 -5.69 -6.84 -10.61
C PRO A 79 -6.65 -7.64 -9.73
N GLY A 80 -7.94 -7.56 -10.04
CA GLY A 80 -9.02 -8.17 -9.25
C GLY A 80 -9.42 -7.40 -8.00
N ASN A 81 -8.90 -6.17 -7.79
CA ASN A 81 -9.26 -5.29 -6.69
C ASN A 81 -9.73 -3.92 -7.19
N GLY A 82 -10.57 -3.24 -6.40
CA GLY A 82 -11.06 -1.91 -6.74
C GLY A 82 -11.77 -1.87 -8.09
N PHE A 83 -11.27 -1.04 -8.99
CA PHE A 83 -11.77 -0.91 -10.38
C PHE A 83 -10.92 -1.70 -11.40
N SER A 84 -9.86 -2.39 -10.97
CA SER A 84 -9.13 -3.32 -11.82
C SER A 84 -9.88 -4.64 -11.94
N PRO A 85 -10.30 -5.05 -13.14
CA PRO A 85 -11.01 -6.31 -13.32
C PRO A 85 -10.14 -7.51 -12.95
N LEU A 86 -10.77 -8.61 -12.56
CA LEU A 86 -10.09 -9.90 -12.48
C LEU A 86 -9.69 -10.31 -13.90
N PRO A 87 -8.42 -10.67 -14.14
CA PRO A 87 -8.01 -11.17 -15.47
C PRO A 87 -8.79 -12.40 -15.92
N ALA A 88 -8.98 -12.54 -17.22
CA ALA A 88 -9.66 -13.71 -17.79
C ALA A 88 -8.95 -15.04 -17.48
N SER A 89 -7.62 -15.00 -17.27
CA SER A 89 -6.81 -16.14 -16.83
C SER A 89 -7.07 -16.55 -15.37
N GLY A 90 -7.84 -15.76 -14.63
CA GLY A 90 -8.11 -16.00 -13.22
C GLY A 90 -7.26 -15.11 -12.27
N PRO A 91 -7.23 -15.47 -10.97
CA PRO A 91 -6.44 -14.75 -9.98
C PRO A 91 -4.94 -14.86 -10.25
N LEU A 92 -4.24 -13.75 -10.05
CA LEU A 92 -2.79 -13.68 -10.24
C LEU A 92 -2.01 -14.20 -9.03
N THR A 93 -0.82 -14.72 -9.29
CA THR A 93 0.20 -15.01 -8.28
C THR A 93 0.86 -13.74 -7.77
N LEU A 94 1.70 -13.82 -6.74
CA LEU A 94 2.49 -12.67 -6.27
C LEU A 94 3.47 -12.19 -7.34
N GLU A 95 4.10 -13.13 -8.07
CA GLU A 95 5.03 -12.86 -9.16
C GLU A 95 4.33 -12.11 -10.30
N GLU A 96 3.15 -12.53 -10.70
CA GLU A 96 2.37 -11.84 -11.74
C GLU A 96 1.90 -10.44 -11.29
N HIS A 97 1.62 -10.25 -10.00
CA HIS A 97 1.37 -8.89 -9.46
C HIS A 97 2.63 -8.02 -9.53
N LEU A 98 3.82 -8.58 -9.32
CA LEU A 98 5.09 -7.86 -9.47
C LEU A 98 5.35 -7.48 -10.92
N GLU A 99 5.11 -8.41 -11.87
CA GLU A 99 5.20 -8.12 -13.31
C GLU A 99 4.29 -6.94 -13.69
N VAL A 100 3.06 -6.92 -13.18
CA VAL A 100 2.12 -5.82 -13.40
C VAL A 100 2.64 -4.51 -12.81
N LEU A 101 3.20 -4.51 -11.59
CA LEU A 101 3.73 -3.30 -10.96
C LEU A 101 4.98 -2.79 -11.70
N HIS A 102 5.90 -3.69 -12.09
CA HIS A 102 7.06 -3.33 -12.91
C HIS A 102 6.62 -2.70 -14.24
N ALA A 103 5.73 -3.37 -14.98
CA ALA A 103 5.22 -2.84 -16.23
C ALA A 103 4.46 -1.51 -16.04
N PHE A 104 3.71 -1.34 -14.94
CA PHE A 104 3.07 -0.06 -14.60
C PHE A 104 4.09 1.05 -14.39
N CYS A 105 5.21 0.79 -13.72
CA CYS A 105 6.30 1.75 -13.59
C CYS A 105 6.86 2.13 -14.97
N ARG A 106 7.12 1.15 -15.84
CA ARG A 106 7.74 1.36 -17.15
C ARG A 106 6.82 2.01 -18.18
N GLU A 107 5.55 1.61 -18.22
CA GLU A 107 4.62 2.00 -19.28
C GLU A 107 3.78 3.23 -18.92
N VAL A 108 3.46 3.41 -17.62
CA VAL A 108 2.53 4.45 -17.15
C VAL A 108 3.25 5.54 -16.36
N VAL A 109 4.07 5.18 -15.37
CA VAL A 109 4.81 6.16 -14.55
C VAL A 109 5.99 6.74 -15.32
N GLN A 110 6.74 5.93 -16.05
CA GLN A 110 7.84 6.28 -16.96
C GLN A 110 9.02 7.01 -16.30
N ALA A 111 9.19 6.85 -15.00
CA ALA A 111 10.30 7.39 -14.24
C ALA A 111 10.46 6.59 -12.94
N PRO A 112 11.67 6.54 -12.34
CA PRO A 112 11.85 5.97 -11.02
C PRO A 112 10.92 6.64 -10.01
N ALA A 113 10.13 5.86 -9.27
CA ALA A 113 9.10 6.35 -8.37
C ALA A 113 9.50 6.27 -6.89
N PHE A 114 8.99 7.17 -6.08
CA PHE A 114 8.87 6.93 -4.64
C PHE A 114 7.71 5.96 -4.43
N VAL A 115 8.02 4.67 -4.26
CA VAL A 115 7.01 3.62 -4.10
C VAL A 115 6.61 3.51 -2.65
N VAL A 116 5.32 3.71 -2.36
CA VAL A 116 4.76 3.64 -1.00
C VAL A 116 3.75 2.51 -0.92
N GLY A 117 4.08 1.46 -0.18
CA GLY A 117 3.23 0.27 -0.04
C GLY A 117 2.72 0.04 1.36
N ASN A 118 1.45 -0.32 1.50
CA ASN A 118 0.85 -0.72 2.78
C ASN A 118 0.66 -2.24 2.82
N SER A 119 1.05 -2.89 3.92
CA SER A 119 0.81 -4.31 4.16
C SER A 119 1.35 -5.19 3.03
N LEU A 120 0.52 -5.97 2.33
CA LEU A 120 0.88 -6.73 1.14
C LEU A 120 1.51 -5.82 0.06
N GLY A 121 0.97 -4.61 -0.14
CA GLY A 121 1.57 -3.62 -1.04
C GLY A 121 2.99 -3.24 -0.63
N GLY A 122 3.28 -3.20 0.67
CA GLY A 122 4.63 -3.00 1.20
C GLY A 122 5.56 -4.15 0.84
N ALA A 123 5.11 -5.39 1.00
CA ALA A 123 5.87 -6.58 0.60
C ALA A 123 6.18 -6.59 -0.91
N LEU A 124 5.18 -6.30 -1.74
CA LEU A 124 5.35 -6.18 -3.19
C LEU A 124 6.33 -5.05 -3.56
N SER A 125 6.27 -3.91 -2.87
CA SER A 125 7.17 -2.77 -3.09
C SER A 125 8.63 -3.11 -2.74
N VAL A 126 8.86 -3.87 -1.67
CA VAL A 126 10.20 -4.37 -1.32
C VAL A 126 10.76 -5.27 -2.43
N ILE A 127 9.96 -6.23 -2.90
CA ILE A 127 10.41 -7.16 -3.93
C ILE A 127 10.64 -6.41 -5.25
N LEU A 128 9.76 -5.48 -5.61
CA LEU A 128 9.94 -4.61 -6.79
C LEU A 128 11.28 -3.85 -6.71
N ALA A 129 11.58 -3.21 -5.59
CA ALA A 129 12.82 -2.45 -5.41
C ALA A 129 14.09 -3.33 -5.46
N ALA A 130 13.98 -4.58 -5.04
CA ALA A 130 15.10 -5.52 -5.09
C ALA A 130 15.32 -6.11 -6.49
N THR A 131 14.23 -6.37 -7.24
CA THR A 131 14.30 -7.00 -8.57
C THR A 131 14.40 -6.01 -9.71
N HIS A 132 13.85 -4.81 -9.54
CA HIS A 132 13.80 -3.71 -10.51
C HIS A 132 14.22 -2.38 -9.85
N PRO A 133 15.47 -2.27 -9.37
CA PRO A 133 15.93 -1.07 -8.65
C PRO A 133 15.86 0.21 -9.52
N GLU A 134 15.88 0.07 -10.83
CA GLU A 134 15.73 1.19 -11.79
C GLU A 134 14.35 1.85 -11.77
N ASP A 135 13.32 1.17 -11.27
CA ASP A 135 11.96 1.69 -11.16
C ASP A 135 11.69 2.44 -9.84
N VAL A 136 12.61 2.30 -8.86
CA VAL A 136 12.36 2.73 -7.48
C VAL A 136 13.38 3.76 -7.03
N ALA A 137 12.98 5.02 -6.96
CA ALA A 137 13.79 6.11 -6.43
C ALA A 137 13.91 6.04 -4.89
N ALA A 138 12.86 5.62 -4.21
CA ALA A 138 12.83 5.41 -2.76
C ALA A 138 11.67 4.49 -2.36
N LEU A 139 11.71 3.93 -1.15
CA LEU A 139 10.67 3.09 -0.56
C LEU A 139 10.04 3.73 0.68
N GLY A 140 8.70 3.74 0.72
CA GLY A 140 7.90 4.03 1.91
C GLY A 140 7.10 2.78 2.31
N LEU A 141 7.45 2.14 3.39
CA LEU A 141 6.84 0.90 3.86
C LEU A 141 5.90 1.21 5.03
N VAL A 142 4.60 1.07 4.82
CA VAL A 142 3.56 1.36 5.83
C VAL A 142 3.01 0.05 6.36
N ALA A 143 3.40 -0.32 7.60
CA ALA A 143 3.07 -1.61 8.20
C ALA A 143 3.22 -2.76 7.19
N PRO A 144 4.42 -2.97 6.60
CA PRO A 144 4.61 -3.93 5.53
C PRO A 144 4.39 -5.36 6.03
N ALA A 145 3.74 -6.20 5.23
CA ALA A 145 3.72 -7.64 5.41
C ALA A 145 5.02 -8.27 4.87
N GLY A 146 5.22 -9.56 5.11
CA GLY A 146 6.39 -10.29 4.60
C GLY A 146 7.58 -10.30 5.55
N GLY A 147 7.46 -9.78 6.77
CA GLY A 147 8.43 -10.04 7.84
C GLY A 147 8.32 -11.49 8.34
N GLY A 148 9.44 -12.05 8.82
CA GLY A 148 9.45 -13.37 9.45
C GLY A 148 8.58 -13.39 10.70
N MET A 149 7.95 -14.53 10.95
CA MET A 149 7.12 -14.77 12.12
C MET A 149 7.08 -16.25 12.46
N THR A 150 6.66 -16.59 13.67
CA THR A 150 6.46 -17.99 14.06
C THR A 150 5.30 -18.62 13.30
N ARG A 151 5.26 -19.94 13.25
CA ARG A 151 4.16 -20.68 12.62
C ARG A 151 2.83 -20.40 13.31
N GLU A 152 2.85 -20.24 14.62
CA GLU A 152 1.67 -19.93 15.45
C GLU A 152 1.11 -18.56 15.07
N SER A 153 1.97 -17.53 14.98
CA SER A 153 1.62 -16.19 14.55
C SER A 153 1.05 -16.16 13.13
N LEU A 154 1.63 -16.95 12.23
CA LEU A 154 1.14 -17.08 10.85
C LEU A 154 -0.27 -17.70 10.83
N VAL A 155 -0.50 -18.80 11.57
CA VAL A 155 -1.82 -19.45 11.65
C VAL A 155 -2.86 -18.50 12.21
N GLU A 156 -2.53 -17.75 13.27
CA GLU A 156 -3.47 -16.77 13.84
C GLU A 156 -3.76 -15.62 12.86
N LEU A 157 -2.75 -15.08 12.18
CA LEU A 157 -2.93 -14.06 11.16
C LEU A 157 -3.85 -14.56 10.04
N MET A 158 -3.65 -15.78 9.55
CA MET A 158 -4.50 -16.36 8.52
C MET A 158 -5.94 -16.57 9.00
N ARG A 159 -6.13 -16.93 10.28
CA ARG A 159 -7.46 -17.04 10.90
C ARG A 159 -8.16 -15.67 10.96
N ILE A 160 -7.42 -14.59 11.26
CA ILE A 160 -7.95 -13.23 11.28
C ILE A 160 -8.38 -12.79 9.89
N LEU A 161 -7.57 -13.11 8.86
CA LEU A 161 -7.82 -12.76 7.46
C LEU A 161 -8.89 -13.64 6.78
N ASP A 162 -9.32 -14.75 7.42
CA ASP A 162 -10.40 -15.60 6.92
C ASP A 162 -11.78 -15.07 7.32
N VAL A 163 -12.23 -14.04 6.63
CA VAL A 163 -13.45 -13.28 6.95
C VAL A 163 -14.69 -13.97 6.38
N ARG A 164 -15.27 -14.91 7.13
CA ARG A 164 -16.46 -15.68 6.72
C ARG A 164 -17.78 -15.10 7.24
N THR A 165 -17.75 -14.35 8.32
CA THR A 165 -18.95 -13.81 8.98
C THR A 165 -18.83 -12.30 9.20
N THR A 166 -19.97 -11.61 9.39
CA THR A 166 -19.99 -10.20 9.78
C THR A 166 -19.20 -9.94 11.07
N ARG A 167 -19.26 -10.86 12.03
CA ARG A 167 -18.47 -10.76 13.27
C ARG A 167 -16.97 -10.79 12.99
N HIS A 168 -16.49 -11.63 12.07
CA HIS A 168 -15.10 -11.65 11.63
C HIS A 168 -14.72 -10.33 10.94
N ALA A 169 -15.59 -9.81 10.08
CA ALA A 169 -15.38 -8.53 9.40
C ALA A 169 -15.25 -7.36 10.39
N VAL A 170 -16.13 -7.27 11.38
CA VAL A 170 -16.06 -6.26 12.45
C VAL A 170 -14.76 -6.41 13.27
N ARG A 171 -14.37 -7.65 13.60
CA ARG A 171 -13.11 -7.92 14.31
C ARG A 171 -11.89 -7.47 13.49
N LEU A 172 -11.85 -7.81 12.20
CA LEU A 172 -10.80 -7.35 11.30
C LEU A 172 -10.78 -5.82 11.23
N THR A 173 -11.92 -5.16 11.01
CA THR A 173 -12.01 -3.70 10.98
C THR A 173 -11.41 -3.07 12.25
N ARG A 174 -11.71 -3.58 13.42
CA ARG A 174 -11.16 -3.08 14.69
C ARG A 174 -9.65 -3.26 14.80
N ARG A 175 -9.06 -4.25 14.11
CA ARG A 175 -7.61 -4.47 14.07
C ARG A 175 -6.89 -3.57 13.07
N LEU A 176 -7.59 -3.11 12.03
CA LEU A 176 -7.00 -2.22 11.01
C LEU A 176 -6.72 -0.82 11.55
N PHE A 177 -7.46 -0.33 12.54
CA PHE A 177 -7.38 1.05 13.02
C PHE A 177 -6.84 1.13 14.44
N HIS A 178 -6.16 2.24 14.75
CA HIS A 178 -5.90 2.62 16.15
C HIS A 178 -7.22 2.74 16.93
N HIS A 179 -8.15 3.54 16.39
CA HIS A 179 -9.55 3.61 16.81
C HIS A 179 -10.45 3.48 15.58
N ALA A 180 -11.12 2.33 15.44
CA ALA A 180 -12.01 2.10 14.30
C ALA A 180 -13.19 3.09 14.35
N PRO A 181 -13.35 3.96 13.34
CA PRO A 181 -14.47 4.89 13.31
C PRO A 181 -15.79 4.12 13.09
N LEU A 182 -16.90 4.62 13.65
CA LEU A 182 -18.20 3.96 13.54
C LEU A 182 -18.58 3.67 12.10
N VAL A 183 -18.30 4.59 11.18
CA VAL A 183 -18.55 4.39 9.75
C VAL A 183 -17.81 3.17 9.21
N ALA A 184 -16.55 2.93 9.59
CA ALA A 184 -15.81 1.75 9.17
C ALA A 184 -16.43 0.45 9.74
N ILE A 185 -16.95 0.50 10.96
CA ILE A 185 -17.66 -0.64 11.57
C ILE A 185 -18.98 -0.91 10.84
N LEU A 186 -19.73 0.11 10.43
CA LEU A 186 -20.95 -0.04 9.66
C LEU A 186 -20.70 -0.67 8.29
N PHE A 187 -19.57 -0.34 7.65
CA PHE A 187 -19.17 -0.93 6.37
C PHE A 187 -18.39 -2.24 6.51
N ALA A 188 -18.09 -2.69 7.73
CA ALA A 188 -17.37 -3.95 7.95
C ALA A 188 -17.98 -5.17 7.23
N PRO A 189 -19.32 -5.33 7.11
CA PRO A 189 -19.89 -6.45 6.36
C PRO A 189 -19.41 -6.55 4.91
N GLU A 190 -19.03 -5.43 4.28
CA GLU A 190 -18.52 -5.40 2.91
C GLU A 190 -17.13 -6.06 2.81
N LEU A 191 -16.32 -6.02 3.87
CA LEU A 191 -15.04 -6.75 3.93
C LEU A 191 -15.23 -8.27 3.74
N LYS A 192 -16.36 -8.82 4.19
CA LYS A 192 -16.68 -10.24 3.94
C LYS A 192 -16.75 -10.52 2.44
N LYS A 193 -17.38 -9.64 1.66
CA LYS A 193 -17.49 -9.80 0.20
C LYS A 193 -16.12 -9.69 -0.45
N THR A 194 -15.35 -8.66 -0.08
CA THR A 194 -13.98 -8.45 -0.60
C THR A 194 -13.07 -9.64 -0.29
N HIS A 195 -13.08 -10.14 0.95
CA HIS A 195 -12.26 -11.29 1.34
C HIS A 195 -12.75 -12.63 0.75
N ALA A 196 -13.97 -12.68 0.22
CA ALA A 196 -14.51 -13.82 -0.52
C ALA A 196 -14.19 -13.80 -2.01
N THR A 197 -13.57 -12.74 -2.55
CA THR A 197 -13.18 -12.68 -3.97
C THR A 197 -12.10 -13.71 -4.29
N ALA A 198 -12.06 -14.17 -5.54
CA ALA A 198 -11.04 -15.10 -5.99
C ALA A 198 -9.63 -14.52 -5.86
N ALA A 199 -9.44 -13.24 -6.19
CA ALA A 199 -8.17 -12.54 -6.10
C ALA A 199 -7.63 -12.52 -4.65
N VAL A 200 -8.44 -12.10 -3.68
CA VAL A 200 -8.02 -12.04 -2.26
C VAL A 200 -7.74 -13.42 -1.69
N ARG A 201 -8.54 -14.44 -2.05
CA ARG A 201 -8.30 -15.83 -1.61
C ARG A 201 -6.99 -16.39 -2.17
N ALA A 202 -6.68 -16.13 -3.45
CA ALA A 202 -5.44 -16.57 -4.07
C ALA A 202 -4.23 -15.92 -3.40
N LEU A 203 -4.22 -14.58 -3.25
CA LEU A 203 -3.14 -13.85 -2.58
C LEU A 203 -2.93 -14.31 -1.14
N ARG A 204 -4.01 -14.59 -0.39
CA ARG A 204 -3.90 -15.17 0.95
C ARG A 204 -3.28 -16.57 0.93
N GLY A 205 -3.63 -17.40 -0.06
CA GLY A 205 -3.04 -18.73 -0.26
C GLY A 205 -1.53 -18.66 -0.53
N HIS A 206 -1.11 -17.74 -1.37
CA HIS A 206 0.31 -17.51 -1.66
C HIS A 206 1.10 -17.01 -0.43
N ALA A 207 0.50 -16.13 0.37
CA ALA A 207 1.12 -15.66 1.61
C ALA A 207 1.34 -16.79 2.64
N LEU A 208 0.53 -17.85 2.62
CA LEU A 208 0.74 -19.06 3.43
C LEU A 208 1.94 -19.89 2.97
N GLN A 209 2.22 -19.92 1.67
CA GLN A 209 3.31 -20.68 1.09
C GLN A 209 4.67 -19.95 1.21
N ARG A 210 4.63 -18.62 1.08
CA ARG A 210 5.80 -17.74 1.18
C ARG A 210 5.58 -16.74 2.31
N HIS A 211 5.77 -17.20 3.53
CA HIS A 211 5.42 -16.46 4.74
C HIS A 211 6.39 -15.34 5.13
N HIS A 212 7.54 -15.21 4.48
CA HIS A 212 8.45 -14.09 4.70
C HIS A 212 9.29 -13.77 3.44
N ILE A 213 9.72 -12.52 3.38
CA ILE A 213 10.71 -12.06 2.39
C ILE A 213 12.08 -12.54 2.88
N PRO A 214 12.87 -13.21 2.01
CA PRO A 214 14.22 -13.64 2.39
C PRO A 214 15.09 -12.47 2.88
N PRO A 215 15.95 -12.69 3.89
CA PRO A 215 16.85 -11.65 4.41
C PRO A 215 17.69 -10.99 3.33
N GLU A 216 18.14 -11.74 2.34
CA GLU A 216 19.00 -11.30 1.25
C GLU A 216 18.33 -10.25 0.38
N ILE A 217 17.01 -10.34 0.22
CA ILE A 217 16.19 -9.34 -0.50
C ILE A 217 16.21 -8.02 0.25
N LEU A 218 16.05 -8.06 1.58
CA LEU A 218 16.01 -6.86 2.42
C LEU A 218 17.40 -6.22 2.52
N THR A 219 18.44 -7.00 2.80
CA THR A 219 19.82 -6.49 2.94
C THR A 219 20.37 -5.95 1.62
N GLY A 220 19.87 -6.45 0.48
CA GLY A 220 20.24 -6.02 -0.87
C GLY A 220 19.56 -4.75 -1.37
N LEU A 221 18.63 -4.16 -0.62
CA LEU A 221 17.92 -2.95 -1.03
C LEU A 221 18.88 -1.75 -1.18
N ARG A 222 18.82 -1.09 -2.33
CA ARG A 222 19.64 0.09 -2.66
C ARG A 222 18.87 1.39 -2.49
N ALA A 223 17.55 1.36 -2.68
CA ALA A 223 16.70 2.53 -2.56
C ALA A 223 16.65 3.04 -1.11
N PRO A 224 16.78 4.35 -0.87
CA PRO A 224 16.48 4.93 0.44
C PRO A 224 15.13 4.41 0.95
N THR A 225 15.09 3.93 2.18
CA THR A 225 13.92 3.22 2.71
C THR A 225 13.44 3.83 4.03
N LEU A 226 12.14 4.16 4.09
CA LEU A 226 11.42 4.52 5.31
C LEU A 226 10.43 3.40 5.65
N LEU A 227 10.50 2.87 6.87
CA LEU A 227 9.50 1.96 7.42
C LEU A 227 8.72 2.65 8.52
N LEU A 228 7.40 2.76 8.33
CA LEU A 228 6.46 3.30 9.31
C LEU A 228 5.64 2.15 9.90
N TRP A 229 5.72 1.98 11.22
CA TRP A 229 4.96 0.97 11.94
C TRP A 229 4.05 1.64 12.97
N GLY A 230 2.77 1.27 12.99
CA GLY A 230 1.86 1.80 13.99
C GLY A 230 2.18 1.29 15.40
N ALA A 231 2.29 2.19 16.39
CA ALA A 231 2.38 1.77 17.79
C ALA A 231 1.12 1.00 18.24
N SER A 232 0.02 1.16 17.50
CA SER A 232 -1.25 0.44 17.70
C SER A 232 -1.52 -0.57 16.59
N GLU A 233 -0.49 -1.10 15.93
CA GLU A 233 -0.63 -2.22 14.99
C GLU A 233 -1.23 -3.43 15.72
N LYS A 234 -2.36 -3.93 15.22
CA LYS A 234 -3.14 -5.03 15.84
C LYS A 234 -3.41 -6.18 14.87
N LEU A 235 -3.03 -6.00 13.60
CA LEU A 235 -3.23 -7.02 12.56
C LEU A 235 -1.98 -7.87 12.38
N LEU A 236 -0.85 -7.23 12.11
CA LEU A 236 0.43 -7.93 11.92
C LEU A 236 1.13 -8.15 13.26
N PRO A 237 1.71 -9.34 13.49
CA PRO A 237 2.47 -9.61 14.70
C PRO A 237 3.76 -8.78 14.74
N ARG A 238 4.18 -8.39 15.95
CA ARG A 238 5.38 -7.58 16.19
C ARG A 238 6.66 -8.21 15.62
N GLU A 239 6.72 -9.52 15.55
CA GLU A 239 7.81 -10.29 14.94
C GLU A 239 8.15 -9.80 13.54
N GLN A 240 7.18 -9.36 12.76
CA GLN A 240 7.43 -8.82 11.42
C GLN A 240 8.20 -7.50 11.46
N LEU A 241 7.89 -6.60 12.39
CA LEU A 241 8.69 -5.39 12.56
C LEU A 241 10.13 -5.72 12.99
N ASP A 242 10.28 -6.67 13.90
CA ASP A 242 11.61 -7.07 14.41
C ASP A 242 12.42 -7.73 13.29
N TRP A 243 11.77 -8.49 12.40
CA TRP A 243 12.39 -9.02 11.17
C TRP A 243 12.89 -7.90 10.24
N TYR A 244 12.06 -6.91 9.95
CA TYR A 244 12.47 -5.76 9.14
C TYR A 244 13.62 -5.00 9.77
N ARG A 245 13.61 -4.77 11.08
CA ARG A 245 14.70 -4.13 11.81
C ARG A 245 16.02 -4.87 11.72
N ALA A 246 15.96 -6.18 11.74
CA ALA A 246 17.15 -7.01 11.69
C ALA A 246 17.80 -7.10 10.29
N HIS A 247 17.01 -6.86 9.22
CA HIS A 247 17.48 -7.16 7.87
C HIS A 247 17.44 -5.97 6.90
N LEU A 248 16.77 -4.86 7.23
CA LEU A 248 16.87 -3.65 6.40
C LEU A 248 18.30 -3.07 6.46
N PRO A 249 18.78 -2.42 5.37
CA PRO A 249 20.07 -1.75 5.38
C PRO A 249 20.18 -0.75 6.53
N SER A 250 21.39 -0.54 7.05
CA SER A 250 21.66 0.36 8.18
C SER A 250 21.26 1.82 7.93
N GLY A 251 21.13 2.23 6.67
CA GLY A 251 20.63 3.55 6.27
C GLY A 251 19.09 3.65 6.21
N ALA A 252 18.35 2.57 6.45
CA ALA A 252 16.90 2.62 6.47
C ALA A 252 16.39 3.34 7.74
N GLN A 253 15.42 4.24 7.55
CA GLN A 253 14.74 4.88 8.66
C GLN A 253 13.57 4.01 9.12
N ILE A 254 13.45 3.75 10.42
CA ILE A 254 12.38 2.92 10.99
C ILE A 254 11.72 3.68 12.14
N GLU A 255 10.44 4.02 11.95
CA GLU A 255 9.67 4.76 12.92
C GLU A 255 8.47 3.97 13.44
N VAL A 256 8.29 3.97 14.78
CA VAL A 256 7.09 3.45 15.43
C VAL A 256 6.21 4.63 15.85
N VAL A 257 5.13 4.84 15.10
CA VAL A 257 4.33 6.06 15.19
C VAL A 257 3.14 5.90 16.13
N LYS A 258 3.03 6.76 17.16
CA LYS A 258 1.88 6.80 18.06
C LYS A 258 0.60 7.15 17.30
N GLY A 259 -0.51 6.48 17.63
CA GLY A 259 -1.82 6.74 17.02
C GLY A 259 -1.99 6.14 15.63
N PHE A 260 -0.98 5.49 15.05
CA PHE A 260 -1.13 4.71 13.84
C PHE A 260 -1.58 3.28 14.17
N GLY A 261 -2.62 2.81 13.47
CA GLY A 261 -2.94 1.40 13.31
C GLY A 261 -2.32 0.85 12.02
N HIS A 262 -2.98 -0.15 11.43
CA HIS A 262 -2.51 -0.81 10.20
C HIS A 262 -2.70 0.03 8.93
N VAL A 263 -3.67 0.95 8.93
CA VAL A 263 -4.07 1.75 7.74
C VAL A 263 -4.01 3.26 8.03
N PRO A 264 -2.84 3.83 8.39
CA PRO A 264 -2.71 5.24 8.75
C PRO A 264 -3.11 6.18 7.61
N GLN A 265 -3.00 5.77 6.34
CA GLN A 265 -3.48 6.52 5.18
C GLN A 265 -4.99 6.83 5.24
N MET A 266 -5.75 6.00 5.95
CA MET A 266 -7.18 6.20 6.15
C MET A 266 -7.51 6.96 7.44
N GLU A 267 -6.74 6.74 8.53
CA GLU A 267 -7.04 7.30 9.85
C GLU A 267 -6.27 8.59 10.17
N ARG A 268 -5.01 8.69 9.79
CA ARG A 268 -4.08 9.79 10.06
C ARG A 268 -3.38 10.30 8.79
N PRO A 269 -4.12 10.60 7.69
CA PRO A 269 -3.52 10.91 6.39
C PRO A 269 -2.58 12.11 6.40
N ARG A 270 -2.87 13.14 7.22
CA ARG A 270 -2.02 14.35 7.30
C ARG A 270 -0.65 14.01 7.90
N GLU A 271 -0.64 13.26 8.98
CA GLU A 271 0.58 12.83 9.68
C GLU A 271 1.42 11.88 8.81
N LEU A 272 0.76 10.92 8.13
CA LEU A 272 1.44 10.06 7.16
C LEU A 272 2.11 10.88 6.04
N VAL A 273 1.41 11.86 5.48
CA VAL A 273 1.98 12.73 4.43
C VAL A 273 3.18 13.52 4.96
N GLN A 274 3.13 14.04 6.20
CA GLN A 274 4.25 14.76 6.82
C GLN A 274 5.49 13.88 6.94
N LEU A 275 5.34 12.63 7.41
CA LEU A 275 6.44 11.67 7.53
C LEU A 275 7.05 11.31 6.17
N LEU A 276 6.21 11.02 5.16
CA LEU A 276 6.67 10.73 3.81
C LEU A 276 7.41 11.92 3.17
N ARG A 277 6.93 13.14 3.38
CA ARG A 277 7.56 14.38 2.90
C ARG A 277 8.87 14.66 3.60
N GLY A 278 8.91 14.49 4.94
CA GLY A 278 10.12 14.64 5.74
C GLY A 278 11.23 13.72 5.24
N PHE A 279 10.92 12.45 5.11
CA PHE A 279 11.85 11.46 4.55
C PHE A 279 12.32 11.83 3.13
N ALA A 280 11.40 12.25 2.25
CA ALA A 280 11.75 12.65 0.89
C ALA A 280 12.66 13.90 0.85
N ALA A 281 12.47 14.84 1.77
CA ALA A 281 13.35 16.00 1.90
C ALA A 281 14.74 15.62 2.42
N GLU A 282 14.81 14.79 3.48
CA GLU A 282 16.06 14.32 4.08
C GLU A 282 16.92 13.48 3.13
N THR A 283 16.28 12.72 2.24
CA THR A 283 16.96 11.91 1.22
C THR A 283 17.24 12.66 -0.08
N GLY A 284 16.92 13.97 -0.16
CA GLY A 284 17.16 14.79 -1.33
C GLY A 284 16.21 14.55 -2.51
N LEU A 285 15.17 13.72 -2.35
CA LEU A 285 14.19 13.43 -3.40
C LEU A 285 13.41 14.67 -3.86
N LEU A 286 13.23 15.66 -2.99
CA LEU A 286 12.50 16.89 -3.30
C LEU A 286 13.39 18.01 -3.86
N GLY A 287 14.70 17.76 -4.11
CA GLY A 287 15.65 18.79 -4.49
C GLY A 287 15.97 19.76 -3.33
N MET A 288 17.00 20.57 -3.49
CA MET A 288 17.49 21.48 -2.42
C MET A 288 16.57 22.67 -2.08
N GLY A 289 15.42 22.80 -2.77
CA GLY A 289 14.52 23.96 -2.60
C GLY A 289 13.35 23.79 -1.63
N ALA A 290 13.00 22.56 -1.23
CA ALA A 290 11.76 22.28 -0.49
C ALA A 290 11.92 22.24 1.06
N ALA A 291 13.12 22.39 1.60
CA ALA A 291 13.39 22.25 3.02
C ALA A 291 12.86 23.42 3.90
N HIS A 292 12.43 24.55 3.31
CA HIS A 292 12.06 25.77 4.07
C HIS A 292 10.58 25.85 4.48
N ASP A 293 9.68 25.07 3.85
CA ASP A 293 8.23 25.14 4.13
C ASP A 293 7.69 24.02 5.06
N ALA A 294 8.54 23.13 5.54
CA ALA A 294 8.12 21.99 6.38
C ALA A 294 7.98 22.32 7.88
N VAL A 295 8.30 23.56 8.32
CA VAL A 295 8.33 23.98 9.73
C VAL A 295 7.35 25.14 10.00
N ARG A 296 6.29 25.30 9.24
CA ARG A 296 5.21 26.25 9.59
C ARG A 296 3.85 25.60 9.69
#